data_49a284709ba5e083d34c277ff4dd40b1
#
_entry.id   49a284709ba5e083d34c277ff4dd40b1
#
_cell.length_a   1.000
_cell.length_b   1.000
_cell.length_c   1.000
_cell.angle_alpha   90.00
_cell.angle_beta   90.00
_cell.angle_gamma   90.00
#
_symmetry.space_group_name_H-M   'P 1'
#
loop_
_entity.id
_entity.type
_entity.pdbx_description
1 polymer ?
#
loop_
_entity_poly.entity_id
_entity_poly.type
_entity_poly.pdbx_seq_one_letter_code
_entity_poly.pdbx_strand_id
1 'polypeptide(L)'
;MAQAQAQLTALKAQTPPATLVDQIRWQLSIEAAAYAYREAVRQEELRVYEVASYSKVEAAVMPLLPKQVATPFEDAVSGLHSLYILGGIDEYYLVNVHFVHPYGDAAPVDSLRSFYAEAQRRYGVDASYLASINFIESNFGRVNGPSSANAIGPMQFLPGTWQEYGQGGNINDPHDAILAAARLLVHNGAPQNMSNAIWHYNNSYDYVDAVVYFARAYRADPGWLDRMYYWNTTG
;
A
#
# COMPACT_ATOMS: atom_id res chain seq x y z
N MET A 1 -15.12 -1.78 -9.89
CA MET A 1 -14.31 -0.83 -9.10
C MET A 1 -14.32 0.60 -9.65
N ALA A 2 -13.91 0.91 -10.88
CA ALA A 2 -13.86 2.27 -11.43
C ALA A 2 -15.17 3.08 -11.27
N GLN A 3 -16.32 2.45 -11.48
CA GLN A 3 -17.63 3.10 -11.30
C GLN A 3 -17.89 3.47 -9.83
N ALA A 4 -17.58 2.59 -8.88
CA ALA A 4 -17.77 2.84 -7.44
C ALA A 4 -16.81 3.95 -6.96
N GLN A 5 -15.57 3.97 -7.45
CA GLN A 5 -14.60 5.04 -7.17
C GLN A 5 -15.07 6.39 -7.70
N ALA A 6 -15.54 6.43 -8.96
CA ALA A 6 -16.07 7.66 -9.57
C ALA A 6 -17.28 8.21 -8.80
N GLN A 7 -18.19 7.33 -8.36
CA GLN A 7 -19.34 7.71 -7.56
C GLN A 7 -18.94 8.31 -6.21
N LEU A 8 -18.01 7.67 -5.49
CA LEU A 8 -17.49 8.15 -4.21
C LEU A 8 -16.82 9.53 -4.38
N THR A 9 -15.96 9.65 -5.40
CA THR A 9 -15.27 10.90 -5.71
C THR A 9 -16.25 12.03 -6.04
N ALA A 10 -17.26 11.75 -6.86
CA ALA A 10 -18.29 12.73 -7.22
C ALA A 10 -19.12 13.20 -6.00
N LEU A 11 -19.45 12.30 -5.08
CA LEU A 11 -20.17 12.65 -3.85
C LEU A 11 -19.30 13.50 -2.90
N LYS A 12 -18.03 13.15 -2.72
CA LYS A 12 -17.09 13.91 -1.89
C LYS A 12 -16.79 15.31 -2.43
N ALA A 13 -16.88 15.52 -3.75
CA ALA A 13 -16.66 16.82 -4.39
C ALA A 13 -17.86 17.78 -4.29
N GLN A 14 -19.03 17.31 -3.82
CA GLN A 14 -20.20 18.16 -3.67
C GLN A 14 -20.07 19.07 -2.45
N THR A 15 -20.60 20.29 -2.57
CA THR A 15 -20.76 21.18 -1.41
C THR A 15 -21.79 20.61 -0.45
N PRO A 16 -21.51 20.56 0.87
CA PRO A 16 -22.46 20.07 1.85
C PRO A 16 -23.80 20.83 1.76
N PRO A 17 -24.95 20.13 1.80
CA PRO A 17 -26.27 20.76 1.79
C PRO A 17 -26.49 21.73 2.96
N ALA A 18 -27.40 22.67 2.80
CA ALA A 18 -27.66 23.71 3.80
C ALA A 18 -28.47 23.20 5.00
N THR A 19 -29.36 22.21 4.81
CA THR A 19 -30.21 21.70 5.91
C THR A 19 -29.59 20.51 6.60
N LEU A 20 -29.81 20.36 7.90
CA LEU A 20 -29.28 19.23 8.68
C LEU A 20 -29.78 17.88 8.11
N VAL A 21 -31.05 17.78 7.71
CA VAL A 21 -31.61 16.53 7.16
C VAL A 21 -30.89 16.13 5.86
N ASP A 22 -30.63 17.10 4.98
CA ASP A 22 -29.95 16.84 3.72
C ASP A 22 -28.45 16.57 3.93
N GLN A 23 -27.85 17.20 4.93
CA GLN A 23 -26.47 16.88 5.35
C GLN A 23 -26.36 15.43 5.81
N ILE A 24 -27.31 14.94 6.63
CA ILE A 24 -27.35 13.54 7.07
C ILE A 24 -27.52 12.60 5.87
N ARG A 25 -28.44 12.89 4.95
CA ARG A 25 -28.64 12.08 3.74
C ARG A 25 -27.39 12.05 2.86
N TRP A 26 -26.76 13.20 2.67
CA TRP A 26 -25.53 13.31 1.91
C TRP A 26 -24.39 12.53 2.55
N GLN A 27 -24.21 12.62 3.88
CA GLN A 27 -23.20 11.83 4.60
C GLN A 27 -23.46 10.32 4.47
N LEU A 28 -24.71 9.88 4.62
CA LEU A 28 -25.07 8.47 4.43
C LEU A 28 -24.81 7.98 3.00
N SER A 29 -24.99 8.84 1.99
CA SER A 29 -24.69 8.49 0.60
C SER A 29 -23.17 8.35 0.36
N ILE A 30 -22.35 9.16 1.01
CA ILE A 30 -20.87 9.03 0.97
C ILE A 30 -20.46 7.72 1.66
N GLU A 31 -21.00 7.40 2.81
CA GLU A 31 -20.70 6.16 3.54
C GLU A 31 -21.08 4.91 2.73
N ALA A 32 -22.27 4.92 2.11
CA ALA A 32 -22.70 3.82 1.23
C ALA A 32 -21.80 3.67 0.00
N ALA A 33 -21.41 4.78 -0.63
CA ALA A 33 -20.49 4.75 -1.77
C ALA A 33 -19.08 4.30 -1.36
N ALA A 34 -18.61 4.71 -0.18
CA ALA A 34 -17.34 4.27 0.38
C ALA A 34 -17.35 2.76 0.69
N TYR A 35 -18.45 2.24 1.23
CA TYR A 35 -18.62 0.81 1.44
C TYR A 35 -18.60 0.04 0.10
N ALA A 36 -19.37 0.48 -0.90
CA ALA A 36 -19.41 -0.15 -2.20
C ALA A 36 -18.03 -0.13 -2.88
N TYR A 37 -17.27 0.94 -2.71
CA TYR A 37 -15.91 1.03 -3.23
C TYR A 37 -14.96 0.04 -2.53
N ARG A 38 -14.97 -0.02 -1.19
CA ARG A 38 -14.16 -0.98 -0.43
C ARG A 38 -14.48 -2.42 -0.81
N GLU A 39 -15.77 -2.76 -0.97
CA GLU A 39 -16.16 -4.11 -1.37
C GLU A 39 -15.68 -4.45 -2.81
N ALA A 40 -15.74 -3.49 -3.73
CA ALA A 40 -15.20 -3.67 -5.07
C ALA A 40 -13.68 -3.86 -5.07
N VAL A 41 -12.94 -3.16 -4.22
CA VAL A 41 -11.49 -3.34 -4.03
C VAL A 41 -11.20 -4.73 -3.47
N ARG A 42 -11.95 -5.17 -2.46
CA ARG A 42 -11.81 -6.51 -1.88
C ARG A 42 -12.03 -7.62 -2.91
N GLN A 43 -13.03 -7.50 -3.77
CA GLN A 43 -13.27 -8.48 -4.83
C GLN A 43 -12.11 -8.54 -5.84
N GLU A 44 -11.48 -7.43 -6.12
CA GLU A 44 -10.30 -7.37 -6.99
C GLU A 44 -9.08 -7.98 -6.31
N GLU A 45 -8.87 -7.70 -5.02
CA GLU A 45 -7.83 -8.31 -4.18
C GLU A 45 -7.91 -9.84 -4.20
N LEU A 46 -9.09 -10.41 -3.92
CA LEU A 46 -9.29 -11.86 -3.94
C LEU A 46 -8.90 -12.47 -5.29
N ARG A 47 -9.15 -11.77 -6.39
CA ARG A 47 -8.74 -12.21 -7.73
C ARG A 47 -7.23 -12.16 -7.95
N VAL A 48 -6.55 -11.15 -7.39
CA VAL A 48 -5.07 -11.06 -7.45
C VAL A 48 -4.47 -12.24 -6.68
N TYR A 49 -4.98 -12.55 -5.48
CA TYR A 49 -4.55 -13.72 -4.72
C TYR A 49 -4.82 -15.04 -5.45
N GLU A 50 -6.02 -15.18 -6.01
CA GLU A 50 -6.39 -16.39 -6.76
C GLU A 50 -5.46 -16.62 -7.96
N VAL A 51 -5.15 -15.57 -8.71
CA VAL A 51 -4.23 -15.65 -9.85
C VAL A 51 -2.80 -15.93 -9.37
N ALA A 52 -2.31 -15.22 -8.35
CA ALA A 52 -0.97 -15.43 -7.80
C ALA A 52 -0.78 -16.83 -7.18
N SER A 53 -1.87 -17.44 -6.68
CA SER A 53 -1.83 -18.78 -6.08
C SER A 53 -1.73 -19.93 -7.07
N TYR A 54 -2.01 -19.68 -8.35
CA TYR A 54 -2.08 -20.73 -9.36
C TYR A 54 -1.42 -20.30 -10.67
N SER A 55 -0.19 -20.73 -10.93
CA SER A 55 0.56 -20.39 -12.14
C SER A 55 -0.18 -20.74 -13.45
N LYS A 56 -0.99 -21.80 -13.45
CA LYS A 56 -1.83 -22.16 -14.62
C LYS A 56 -2.98 -21.18 -14.82
N VAL A 57 -3.55 -20.65 -13.75
CA VAL A 57 -4.61 -19.62 -13.82
C VAL A 57 -4.00 -18.31 -14.31
N GLU A 58 -2.86 -17.92 -13.79
CA GLU A 58 -2.12 -16.75 -14.25
C GLU A 58 -1.84 -16.83 -15.76
N ALA A 59 -1.23 -17.91 -16.23
CA ALA A 59 -0.93 -18.12 -17.65
C ALA A 59 -2.18 -18.09 -18.55
N ALA A 60 -3.34 -18.52 -18.04
CA ALA A 60 -4.59 -18.52 -18.78
C ALA A 60 -5.29 -17.15 -18.78
N VAL A 61 -5.21 -16.40 -17.69
CA VAL A 61 -5.94 -15.14 -17.49
C VAL A 61 -5.19 -13.93 -18.07
N MET A 62 -3.88 -13.86 -17.86
CA MET A 62 -3.08 -12.68 -18.24
C MET A 62 -3.21 -12.29 -19.72
N PRO A 63 -3.20 -13.22 -20.71
CA PRO A 63 -3.38 -12.88 -22.11
C PRO A 63 -4.78 -12.34 -22.48
N LEU A 64 -5.78 -12.54 -21.61
CA LEU A 64 -7.16 -12.12 -21.85
C LEU A 64 -7.43 -10.69 -21.35
N LEU A 65 -6.54 -10.13 -20.54
CA LEU A 65 -6.71 -8.80 -19.97
C LEU A 65 -6.32 -7.71 -20.98
N PRO A 66 -7.08 -6.58 -21.04
CA PRO A 66 -6.63 -5.39 -21.74
C PRO A 66 -5.30 -4.89 -21.18
N LYS A 67 -4.37 -4.42 -22.01
CA LYS A 67 -3.01 -4.01 -21.58
C LYS A 67 -3.01 -3.03 -20.39
N GLN A 68 -3.95 -2.08 -20.37
CA GLN A 68 -4.05 -1.08 -19.30
C GLN A 68 -4.37 -1.71 -17.93
N VAL A 69 -5.00 -2.89 -17.94
CA VAL A 69 -5.32 -3.66 -16.72
C VAL A 69 -4.25 -4.71 -16.46
N ALA A 70 -3.77 -5.37 -17.53
CA ALA A 70 -2.81 -6.47 -17.43
C ALA A 70 -1.51 -6.03 -16.74
N THR A 71 -0.90 -4.93 -17.17
CA THR A 71 0.40 -4.49 -16.64
C THR A 71 0.39 -4.23 -15.13
N PRO A 72 -0.49 -3.36 -14.57
CA PRO A 72 -0.49 -3.14 -13.12
C PRO A 72 -0.97 -4.38 -12.34
N PHE A 73 -1.79 -5.23 -12.92
CA PHE A 73 -2.22 -6.48 -12.29
C PHE A 73 -1.08 -7.50 -12.22
N GLU A 74 -0.32 -7.67 -13.31
CA GLU A 74 0.88 -8.52 -13.38
C GLU A 74 1.95 -8.06 -12.38
N ASP A 75 2.20 -6.75 -12.30
CA ASP A 75 3.09 -6.19 -11.31
C ASP A 75 2.62 -6.51 -9.87
N ALA A 76 1.33 -6.43 -9.56
CA ALA A 76 0.81 -6.78 -8.24
C ALA A 76 0.95 -8.27 -7.93
N VAL A 77 0.70 -9.16 -8.89
CA VAL A 77 0.91 -10.61 -8.76
C VAL A 77 2.39 -10.91 -8.49
N SER A 78 3.29 -10.29 -9.28
CA SER A 78 4.73 -10.45 -9.09
C SER A 78 5.21 -9.93 -7.73
N GLY A 79 4.64 -8.81 -7.26
CA GLY A 79 4.90 -8.28 -5.93
C GLY A 79 4.50 -9.25 -4.81
N LEU A 80 3.34 -9.91 -4.95
CA LEU A 80 2.91 -10.95 -4.02
C LEU A 80 3.85 -12.16 -4.03
N HIS A 81 4.25 -12.66 -5.20
CA HIS A 81 5.20 -13.77 -5.31
C HIS A 81 6.51 -13.44 -4.56
N SER A 82 7.03 -12.23 -4.75
CA SER A 82 8.24 -11.79 -4.05
C SER A 82 8.04 -11.75 -2.53
N LEU A 83 6.88 -11.32 -2.02
CA LEU A 83 6.56 -11.34 -0.59
C LEU A 83 6.44 -12.78 -0.05
N TYR A 84 5.92 -13.71 -0.83
CA TYR A 84 5.82 -15.12 -0.44
C TYR A 84 7.19 -15.76 -0.32
N ILE A 85 8.07 -15.52 -1.30
CA ILE A 85 9.46 -16.00 -1.25
C ILE A 85 10.17 -15.39 -0.03
N LEU A 86 10.03 -14.09 0.21
CA LEU A 86 10.59 -13.39 1.38
C LEU A 86 10.10 -13.99 2.70
N GLY A 87 8.81 -14.36 2.78
CA GLY A 87 8.19 -14.98 3.94
C GLY A 87 8.47 -16.48 4.10
N GLY A 88 9.19 -17.11 3.15
CA GLY A 88 9.40 -18.56 3.13
C GLY A 88 8.10 -19.36 2.94
N ILE A 89 7.09 -18.76 2.32
CA ILE A 89 5.78 -19.38 2.08
C ILE A 89 5.82 -20.08 0.73
N ASP A 90 5.59 -21.42 0.74
CA ASP A 90 5.47 -22.20 -0.49
C ASP A 90 4.15 -21.87 -1.20
N GLU A 91 4.17 -21.77 -2.55
CA GLU A 91 3.00 -21.50 -3.39
C GLU A 91 1.78 -22.39 -3.05
N TYR A 92 2.02 -23.63 -2.57
CA TYR A 92 0.96 -24.56 -2.20
C TYR A 92 0.10 -24.09 -1.01
N TYR A 93 0.62 -23.23 -0.12
CA TYR A 93 -0.07 -22.77 1.08
C TYR A 93 -0.85 -21.45 0.91
N LEU A 94 -0.74 -20.79 -0.23
CA LEU A 94 -1.28 -19.44 -0.47
C LEU A 94 -2.80 -19.34 -0.37
N VAL A 95 -3.51 -20.43 -0.68
CA VAL A 95 -4.99 -20.47 -0.72
C VAL A 95 -5.61 -20.36 0.68
N ASN A 96 -4.82 -20.57 1.74
CA ASN A 96 -5.32 -20.67 3.13
C ASN A 96 -4.63 -19.69 4.09
N VAL A 97 -3.77 -18.79 3.61
CA VAL A 97 -3.12 -17.82 4.49
C VAL A 97 -4.03 -16.61 4.68
N HIS A 98 -4.94 -16.71 5.64
CA HIS A 98 -5.58 -15.53 6.21
C HIS A 98 -4.60 -14.93 7.22
N PHE A 99 -3.95 -13.84 6.87
CA PHE A 99 -3.15 -13.07 7.82
C PHE A 99 -4.08 -12.42 8.84
N VAL A 100 -4.38 -13.13 9.92
CA VAL A 100 -5.08 -12.56 11.07
C VAL A 100 -4.03 -11.89 11.95
N HIS A 101 -3.80 -10.61 11.72
CA HIS A 101 -3.04 -9.78 12.65
C HIS A 101 -4.00 -8.85 13.41
N PRO A 102 -3.68 -8.48 14.67
CA PRO A 102 -4.42 -7.40 15.33
C PRO A 102 -4.17 -6.11 14.56
N TYR A 103 -5.17 -5.70 13.80
CA TYR A 103 -5.10 -4.49 13.00
C TYR A 103 -5.47 -3.29 13.86
N GLY A 104 -4.58 -2.29 13.88
CA GLY A 104 -4.91 -0.94 14.32
C GLY A 104 -5.52 -0.13 13.18
N ASP A 105 -5.85 1.13 13.48
CA ASP A 105 -6.32 2.08 12.47
C ASP A 105 -5.14 2.68 11.70
N ALA A 106 -5.21 2.63 10.36
CA ALA A 106 -4.29 3.38 9.52
C ALA A 106 -4.70 4.85 9.47
N ALA A 107 -3.74 5.74 9.22
CA ALA A 107 -4.07 7.12 8.86
C ALA A 107 -4.94 7.12 7.57
N PRO A 108 -5.88 8.09 7.41
CA PRO A 108 -6.71 8.17 6.22
C PRO A 108 -5.89 8.15 4.93
N VAL A 109 -6.36 7.44 3.91
CA VAL A 109 -5.60 7.26 2.64
C VAL A 109 -5.24 8.60 1.97
N ASP A 110 -6.11 9.61 2.08
CA ASP A 110 -5.84 10.95 1.52
C ASP A 110 -4.72 11.67 2.30
N SER A 111 -4.63 11.45 3.63
CA SER A 111 -3.52 11.95 4.44
C SER A 111 -2.21 11.27 4.05
N LEU A 112 -2.21 9.93 3.91
CA LEU A 112 -1.05 9.18 3.45
C LEU A 112 -0.59 9.64 2.07
N ARG A 113 -1.51 9.83 1.14
CA ARG A 113 -1.24 10.38 -0.20
C ARG A 113 -0.53 11.73 -0.13
N SER A 114 -0.97 12.61 0.78
CA SER A 114 -0.36 13.91 1.01
C SER A 114 1.04 13.80 1.59
N PHE A 115 1.27 12.87 2.53
CA PHE A 115 2.59 12.64 3.15
C PHE A 115 3.60 12.09 2.14
N TYR A 116 3.19 11.13 1.29
CA TYR A 116 4.06 10.63 0.21
C TYR A 116 4.39 11.72 -0.81
N ALA A 117 3.41 12.54 -1.19
CA ALA A 117 3.63 13.66 -2.12
C ALA A 117 4.56 14.72 -1.51
N GLU A 118 4.48 14.99 -0.21
CA GLU A 118 5.42 15.87 0.49
C GLU A 118 6.82 15.29 0.49
N ALA A 119 6.98 14.01 0.85
CA ALA A 119 8.28 13.34 0.85
C ALA A 119 8.92 13.35 -0.56
N GLN A 120 8.14 13.11 -1.60
CA GLN A 120 8.61 13.21 -2.99
C GLN A 120 9.09 14.62 -3.34
N ARG A 121 8.32 15.65 -2.97
CA ARG A 121 8.75 17.06 -3.24
C ARG A 121 10.01 17.43 -2.48
N ARG A 122 10.20 16.96 -1.24
CA ARG A 122 11.33 17.35 -0.37
C ARG A 122 12.60 16.56 -0.68
N TYR A 123 12.47 15.30 -1.01
CA TYR A 123 13.59 14.36 -1.10
C TYR A 123 13.78 13.73 -2.47
N GLY A 124 12.86 13.94 -3.42
CA GLY A 124 12.94 13.38 -4.77
C GLY A 124 12.64 11.88 -4.83
N VAL A 125 12.23 11.25 -3.74
CA VAL A 125 11.82 9.84 -3.71
C VAL A 125 10.39 9.74 -4.20
N ASP A 126 10.15 8.97 -5.26
CA ASP A 126 8.81 8.81 -5.84
C ASP A 126 7.83 8.22 -4.81
N ALA A 127 6.63 8.84 -4.71
CA ALA A 127 5.59 8.48 -3.76
C ALA A 127 5.19 6.99 -3.80
N SER A 128 5.29 6.37 -4.97
CA SER A 128 4.94 4.96 -5.15
C SER A 128 5.85 4.02 -4.35
N TYR A 129 7.13 4.31 -4.25
CA TYR A 129 8.06 3.50 -3.45
C TYR A 129 7.76 3.63 -1.95
N LEU A 130 7.50 4.85 -1.47
CA LEU A 130 7.16 5.08 -0.06
C LEU A 130 5.84 4.41 0.33
N ALA A 131 4.84 4.47 -0.55
CA ALA A 131 3.56 3.79 -0.34
C ALA A 131 3.73 2.25 -0.33
N SER A 132 4.54 1.70 -1.23
CA SER A 132 4.81 0.25 -1.29
C SER A 132 5.57 -0.23 -0.06
N ILE A 133 6.56 0.50 0.41
CA ILE A 133 7.28 0.18 1.65
C ILE A 133 6.29 0.21 2.83
N ASN A 134 5.48 1.27 2.97
CA ASN A 134 4.52 1.37 4.07
C ASN A 134 3.46 0.24 4.04
N PHE A 135 3.03 -0.16 2.86
CA PHE A 135 2.15 -1.32 2.68
C PHE A 135 2.82 -2.61 3.17
N ILE A 136 4.04 -2.90 2.71
CA ILE A 136 4.77 -4.14 3.02
C ILE A 136 5.14 -4.20 4.50
N GLU A 137 5.62 -3.11 5.08
CA GLU A 137 6.11 -3.08 6.46
C GLU A 137 5.00 -3.24 7.50
N SER A 138 3.85 -2.63 7.29
CA SER A 138 2.85 -2.54 8.35
C SER A 138 1.40 -2.47 7.87
N ASN A 139 1.14 -2.69 6.59
CA ASN A 139 -0.18 -2.42 6.01
C ASN A 139 -0.66 -1.01 6.40
N PHE A 140 0.17 0.00 6.10
CA PHE A 140 -0.08 1.42 6.40
C PHE A 140 -0.21 1.75 7.90
N GLY A 141 0.48 1.04 8.76
CA GLY A 141 0.47 1.23 10.21
C GLY A 141 -0.60 0.41 10.95
N ARG A 142 -1.31 -0.49 10.27
CA ARG A 142 -2.32 -1.36 10.90
C ARG A 142 -1.72 -2.50 11.70
N VAL A 143 -0.54 -2.98 11.31
CA VAL A 143 0.20 -3.96 12.10
C VAL A 143 0.83 -3.22 13.28
N ASN A 144 0.25 -3.42 14.47
CA ASN A 144 0.70 -2.80 15.70
C ASN A 144 1.65 -3.70 16.46
N GLY A 145 2.73 -3.11 16.96
CA GLY A 145 3.73 -3.77 17.77
C GLY A 145 5.09 -3.88 17.08
N PRO A 146 6.13 -4.17 17.85
CA PRO A 146 7.45 -4.37 17.29
C PRO A 146 7.52 -5.69 16.52
N SER A 147 8.30 -5.70 15.43
CA SER A 147 8.65 -6.93 14.74
C SER A 147 9.54 -7.83 15.63
N SER A 148 9.80 -9.05 15.17
CA SER A 148 10.79 -9.94 15.85
C SER A 148 12.18 -9.31 15.95
N ALA A 149 12.51 -8.36 15.09
CA ALA A 149 13.74 -7.58 15.11
C ALA A 149 13.62 -6.26 15.92
N ASN A 150 12.50 -6.03 16.62
CA ASN A 150 12.17 -4.78 17.33
C ASN A 150 12.03 -3.55 16.42
N ALA A 151 11.64 -3.72 15.17
CA ALA A 151 11.25 -2.62 14.31
C ALA A 151 9.88 -2.06 14.73
N ILE A 152 9.68 -0.74 14.66
CA ILE A 152 8.56 -0.01 15.27
C ILE A 152 7.91 0.92 14.24
N GLY A 153 6.62 1.14 14.42
CA GLY A 153 5.84 2.17 13.73
C GLY A 153 5.44 1.79 12.30
N PRO A 154 4.74 2.71 11.60
CA PRO A 154 4.15 2.43 10.29
C PRO A 154 5.18 2.12 9.19
N MET A 155 6.42 2.54 9.35
CA MET A 155 7.53 2.28 8.43
C MET A 155 8.56 1.30 9.01
N GLN A 156 8.25 0.62 10.13
CA GLN A 156 9.06 -0.43 10.78
C GLN A 156 10.54 -0.05 10.94
N PHE A 157 10.80 1.11 11.54
CA PHE A 157 12.16 1.53 11.87
C PHE A 157 12.74 0.78 13.06
N LEU A 158 13.98 0.34 12.94
CA LEU A 158 14.79 -0.03 14.10
C LEU A 158 15.12 1.24 14.93
N PRO A 159 15.14 1.15 16.27
CA PRO A 159 15.43 2.33 17.13
C PRO A 159 16.72 3.06 16.79
N GLY A 160 17.79 2.33 16.43
CA GLY A 160 19.07 2.93 16.02
C GLY A 160 18.95 3.72 14.71
N THR A 161 18.29 3.15 13.71
CA THR A 161 18.03 3.81 12.43
C THR A 161 17.12 5.03 12.62
N TRP A 162 16.14 4.94 13.53
CA TRP A 162 15.30 6.09 13.86
C TRP A 162 16.08 7.26 14.45
N GLN A 163 17.05 6.99 15.32
CA GLN A 163 17.92 8.05 15.88
C GLN A 163 18.65 8.84 14.78
N GLU A 164 19.01 8.16 13.70
CA GLU A 164 19.74 8.77 12.57
C GLU A 164 18.81 9.55 11.63
N TYR A 165 17.64 8.98 11.29
CA TYR A 165 16.77 9.54 10.25
C TYR A 165 15.48 10.20 10.78
N GLY A 166 15.10 10.00 12.03
CA GLY A 166 13.85 10.51 12.62
C GLY A 166 13.82 12.02 12.87
N GLN A 167 14.98 12.67 13.00
CA GLN A 167 15.11 14.12 13.23
C GLN A 167 14.24 14.66 14.38
N GLY A 168 14.10 13.90 15.46
CA GLY A 168 13.32 14.30 16.62
C GLY A 168 11.80 14.14 16.50
N GLY A 169 11.32 13.57 15.41
CA GLY A 169 9.91 13.23 15.21
C GLY A 169 9.44 12.05 16.06
N ASN A 170 8.20 11.62 15.85
CA ASN A 170 7.59 10.47 16.49
C ASN A 170 7.59 9.24 15.55
N ILE A 171 8.29 8.18 15.95
CA ILE A 171 8.42 6.94 15.18
C ILE A 171 7.06 6.27 14.86
N ASN A 172 6.03 6.53 15.66
CA ASN A 172 4.67 6.02 15.49
C ASN A 172 3.77 6.97 14.67
N ASP A 173 4.23 8.17 14.37
CA ASP A 173 3.49 9.11 13.53
C ASP A 173 3.75 8.80 12.05
N PRO A 174 2.70 8.55 11.24
CA PRO A 174 2.86 8.18 9.84
C PRO A 174 3.57 9.25 8.98
N HIS A 175 3.33 10.53 9.25
CA HIS A 175 3.97 11.62 8.52
C HIS A 175 5.48 11.66 8.80
N ASP A 176 5.86 11.65 10.09
CA ASP A 176 7.26 11.67 10.50
C ASP A 176 8.03 10.45 10.00
N ALA A 177 7.39 9.26 10.10
CA ALA A 177 7.99 8.01 9.66
C ALA A 177 8.19 7.95 8.13
N ILE A 178 7.24 8.43 7.32
CA ILE A 178 7.36 8.52 5.87
C ILE A 178 8.50 9.47 5.46
N LEU A 179 8.60 10.63 6.12
CA LEU A 179 9.71 11.55 5.86
C LEU A 179 11.07 10.96 6.27
N ALA A 180 11.12 10.22 7.37
CA ALA A 180 12.33 9.50 7.79
C ALA A 180 12.73 8.42 6.79
N ALA A 181 11.76 7.65 6.26
CA ALA A 181 12.01 6.66 5.23
C ALA A 181 12.58 7.27 3.95
N ALA A 182 12.05 8.42 3.53
CA ALA A 182 12.60 9.13 2.38
C ALA A 182 14.06 9.57 2.60
N ARG A 183 14.41 10.05 3.80
CA ARG A 183 15.80 10.40 4.17
C ARG A 183 16.73 9.19 4.14
N LEU A 184 16.30 8.06 4.71
CA LEU A 184 17.05 6.80 4.66
C LEU A 184 17.31 6.36 3.22
N LEU A 185 16.29 6.41 2.35
CA LEU A 185 16.43 6.03 0.95
C LEU A 185 17.40 6.97 0.22
N VAL A 186 17.32 8.27 0.44
CA VAL A 186 18.26 9.25 -0.18
C VAL A 186 19.69 9.00 0.28
N HIS A 187 19.91 8.74 1.58
CA HIS A 187 21.23 8.41 2.11
C HIS A 187 21.84 7.20 1.40
N ASN A 188 21.01 6.24 1.02
CA ASN A 188 21.42 5.00 0.34
C ASN A 188 21.33 5.04 -1.19
N GLY A 189 21.22 6.24 -1.79
CA GLY A 189 21.38 6.46 -3.23
C GLY A 189 20.10 6.73 -4.02
N ALA A 190 18.94 6.85 -3.39
CA ALA A 190 17.73 7.28 -4.08
C ALA A 190 17.84 8.78 -4.48
N PRO A 191 17.20 9.19 -5.56
CA PRO A 191 16.44 8.37 -6.52
C PRO A 191 17.29 7.68 -7.59
N GLN A 192 18.60 7.95 -7.68
CA GLN A 192 19.48 7.51 -8.78
C GLN A 192 19.73 6.00 -8.77
N ASN A 193 19.79 5.39 -7.57
CA ASN A 193 19.96 3.95 -7.39
C ASN A 193 18.92 3.42 -6.39
N MET A 194 17.65 3.41 -6.81
CA MET A 194 16.54 3.04 -5.95
C MET A 194 16.63 1.59 -5.45
N SER A 195 17.07 0.65 -6.29
CA SER A 195 17.21 -0.75 -5.88
C SER A 195 18.21 -0.92 -4.74
N ASN A 196 19.35 -0.21 -4.80
CA ASN A 196 20.30 -0.19 -3.69
C ASN A 196 19.72 0.44 -2.44
N ALA A 197 19.01 1.56 -2.58
CA ALA A 197 18.38 2.23 -1.46
C ALA A 197 17.35 1.34 -0.74
N ILE A 198 16.51 0.63 -1.50
CA ILE A 198 15.52 -0.31 -0.97
C ILE A 198 16.23 -1.53 -0.35
N TRP A 199 17.31 -2.02 -0.94
CA TRP A 199 18.07 -3.13 -0.37
C TRP A 199 18.61 -2.79 1.03
N HIS A 200 19.07 -1.57 1.26
CA HIS A 200 19.50 -1.09 2.58
C HIS A 200 18.34 -0.94 3.59
N TYR A 201 17.10 -0.98 3.11
CA TYR A 201 15.93 -0.98 4.00
C TYR A 201 15.71 -2.35 4.65
N ASN A 202 15.87 -3.45 3.88
CA ASN A 202 15.59 -4.83 4.34
C ASN A 202 16.59 -5.87 3.78
N ASN A 203 17.79 -5.61 3.44
CA ASN A 203 18.86 -6.54 3.06
C ASN A 203 18.42 -7.80 2.26
N SER A 204 17.33 -7.72 1.47
CA SER A 204 16.78 -8.80 0.65
C SER A 204 16.44 -8.31 -0.75
N TYR A 205 16.80 -9.08 -1.77
CA TYR A 205 16.40 -8.79 -3.15
C TYR A 205 14.93 -9.11 -3.39
N ASP A 206 14.33 -10.10 -2.71
CA ASP A 206 12.90 -10.37 -2.80
C ASP A 206 12.09 -9.20 -2.24
N TYR A 207 12.60 -8.53 -1.19
CA TYR A 207 12.01 -7.29 -0.69
C TYR A 207 12.12 -6.16 -1.71
N VAL A 208 13.28 -5.99 -2.35
CA VAL A 208 13.47 -5.00 -3.42
C VAL A 208 12.47 -5.23 -4.54
N ASP A 209 12.33 -6.46 -5.00
CA ASP A 209 11.41 -6.84 -6.08
C ASP A 209 9.96 -6.57 -5.69
N ALA A 210 9.54 -6.97 -4.49
CA ALA A 210 8.19 -6.68 -4.00
C ALA A 210 7.88 -5.18 -3.99
N VAL A 211 8.77 -4.35 -3.43
CA VAL A 211 8.61 -2.89 -3.39
C VAL A 211 8.54 -2.31 -4.81
N VAL A 212 9.42 -2.76 -5.72
CA VAL A 212 9.48 -2.27 -7.09
C VAL A 212 8.22 -2.63 -7.86
N TYR A 213 7.71 -3.87 -7.73
CA TYR A 213 6.50 -4.31 -8.43
C TYR A 213 5.27 -3.54 -7.96
N PHE A 214 5.03 -3.41 -6.65
CA PHE A 214 3.92 -2.60 -6.14
C PHE A 214 4.04 -1.12 -6.52
N ALA A 215 5.26 -0.57 -6.52
CA ALA A 215 5.48 0.80 -6.97
C ALA A 215 5.20 0.97 -8.47
N ARG A 216 5.50 -0.02 -9.31
CA ARG A 216 5.15 -0.01 -10.74
C ARG A 216 3.65 -0.09 -10.96
N ALA A 217 2.94 -0.97 -10.24
CA ALA A 217 1.49 -1.06 -10.28
C ALA A 217 0.85 0.29 -9.93
N TYR A 218 1.31 0.95 -8.85
CA TYR A 218 0.80 2.27 -8.44
C TYR A 218 1.10 3.36 -9.47
N ARG A 219 2.28 3.38 -10.10
CA ARG A 219 2.59 4.35 -11.15
C ARG A 219 1.79 4.14 -12.42
N ALA A 220 1.50 2.89 -12.77
CA ALA A 220 0.69 2.57 -13.95
C ALA A 220 -0.78 2.92 -13.75
N ASP A 221 -1.30 2.76 -12.53
CA ASP A 221 -2.66 3.14 -12.15
C ASP A 221 -2.66 3.66 -10.69
N PRO A 222 -2.82 5.00 -10.49
CA PRO A 222 -2.86 5.58 -9.14
C PRO A 222 -3.94 5.03 -8.21
N GLY A 223 -4.96 4.35 -8.74
CA GLY A 223 -5.96 3.63 -7.95
C GLY A 223 -5.37 2.44 -7.18
N TRP A 224 -4.15 1.99 -7.50
CA TRP A 224 -3.47 0.94 -6.73
C TRP A 224 -3.11 1.34 -5.31
N LEU A 225 -2.94 2.62 -5.00
CA LEU A 225 -2.79 3.05 -3.61
C LEU A 225 -4.03 2.68 -2.78
N ASP A 226 -5.22 2.97 -3.32
CA ASP A 226 -6.47 2.62 -2.63
C ASP A 226 -6.66 1.10 -2.53
N ARG A 227 -6.28 0.33 -3.57
CA ARG A 227 -6.31 -1.14 -3.54
C ARG A 227 -5.39 -1.68 -2.44
N MET A 228 -4.13 -1.27 -2.40
CA MET A 228 -3.20 -1.65 -1.34
C MET A 228 -3.72 -1.22 0.04
N TYR A 229 -4.27 -0.01 0.15
CA TYR A 229 -4.77 0.54 1.41
C TYR A 229 -5.93 -0.28 2.00
N TYR A 230 -6.85 -0.75 1.16
CA TYR A 230 -7.97 -1.58 1.60
C TYR A 230 -7.66 -3.08 1.58
N TRP A 231 -6.46 -3.47 1.21
CA TRP A 231 -6.00 -4.85 1.18
C TRP A 231 -5.98 -5.44 2.60
N ASN A 232 -6.58 -6.61 2.78
CA ASN A 232 -6.69 -7.30 4.07
C ASN A 232 -7.37 -6.47 5.20
N THR A 233 -8.27 -5.54 4.87
CA THR A 233 -8.92 -4.71 5.90
C THR A 233 -10.28 -5.23 6.35
N THR A 234 -10.73 -6.36 5.85
CA THR A 234 -12.03 -6.95 6.19
C THR A 234 -11.84 -8.19 7.01
N GLY A 235 -12.07 -8.07 8.32
CA GLY A 235 -12.45 -9.16 9.22
C GLY A 235 -13.94 -9.36 9.17
#